data_a662b94b7620268a05196830e87c10ea
#
_entry.id   a662b94b7620268a05196830e87c10ea
#
_cell.length_a   1.000
_cell.length_b   1.000
_cell.length_c   1.000
_cell.angle_alpha   90.00
_cell.angle_beta   90.00
_cell.angle_gamma   90.00
#
_symmetry.space_group_name_H-M   'P 1'
#
loop_
_entity.id
_entity.type
_entity.pdbx_description
1 polymer ?
#
loop_
_entity_poly.entity_id
_entity_poly.type
_entity_poly.pdbx_seq_one_letter_code
_entity_poly.pdbx_strand_id
1 'polypeptide(L)'
;MQIHGSCASRSGDGVLLIGPPGAGKSDLLLRLLSRGFDLVADDRVDIVDGIAGPVRNLAGLLEVRGLGIVRLPHVGSARLALVVELGDLAVRLPEPARHPALDLPLVRLDPWVASAPERVALALDCALGRAAQLAGAFAA
;
A
#
# COMPACT_ATOMS: atom_id res chain seq x y z
N MET A 1 10.81 -12.91 2.94
CA MET A 1 11.34 -11.87 2.03
C MET A 1 11.06 -10.51 2.65
N GLN A 2 12.05 -9.64 2.67
CA GLN A 2 11.86 -8.27 3.14
C GLN A 2 11.85 -7.32 1.96
N ILE A 3 10.93 -6.37 1.98
CA ILE A 3 10.80 -5.35 0.96
C ILE A 3 10.85 -3.98 1.61
N HIS A 4 11.58 -3.04 1.01
CA HIS A 4 11.46 -1.63 1.37
C HIS A 4 10.12 -1.11 0.91
N GLY A 5 9.29 -0.74 1.87
CA GLY A 5 7.93 -0.30 1.56
C GLY A 5 7.15 -0.03 2.82
N SER A 6 5.90 0.30 2.61
CA SER A 6 4.93 0.52 3.69
C SER A 6 3.73 -0.37 3.43
N CYS A 7 3.08 -0.81 4.48
CA CYS A 7 1.92 -1.69 4.35
C CYS A 7 0.79 -1.22 5.27
N ALA A 8 -0.37 -1.09 4.68
CA ALA A 8 -1.62 -0.83 5.38
C ALA A 8 -2.61 -1.95 5.07
N SER A 9 -3.61 -2.13 5.92
CA SER A 9 -4.65 -3.11 5.66
C SER A 9 -6.02 -2.56 6.03
N ARG A 10 -7.04 -3.13 5.40
CA ARG A 10 -8.43 -2.87 5.74
C ARG A 10 -9.13 -4.21 5.86
N SER A 11 -9.63 -4.51 7.06
CA SER A 11 -10.29 -5.80 7.34
C SER A 11 -9.40 -7.01 6.98
N GLY A 12 -8.10 -6.90 7.23
CA GLY A 12 -7.14 -7.96 6.97
C GLY A 12 -6.58 -8.01 5.55
N ASP A 13 -7.10 -7.23 4.63
CA ASP A 13 -6.61 -7.16 3.25
C ASP A 13 -5.53 -6.11 3.12
N GLY A 14 -4.32 -6.54 2.77
CA GLY A 14 -3.14 -5.70 2.78
C GLY A 14 -2.85 -5.02 1.45
N VAL A 15 -2.38 -3.79 1.55
CA VAL A 15 -1.85 -3.01 0.43
C VAL A 15 -0.38 -2.72 0.70
N LEU A 16 0.47 -3.12 -0.22
CA LEU A 16 1.90 -2.84 -0.15
C LEU A 16 2.22 -1.60 -0.99
N LEU A 17 2.79 -0.60 -0.35
CA LEU A 17 3.23 0.63 -1.03
C LEU A 17 4.72 0.51 -1.30
N ILE A 18 5.13 0.61 -2.56
CA ILE A 18 6.53 0.56 -2.98
C ILE A 18 6.89 1.81 -3.77
N GLY A 19 8.18 2.07 -3.86
CA GLY A 19 8.71 3.21 -4.59
C GLY A 19 10.09 3.57 -4.06
N PRO A 20 10.82 4.44 -4.76
CA PRO A 20 12.14 4.87 -4.29
C PRO A 20 12.07 5.70 -3.01
N PRO A 21 13.19 5.90 -2.31
CA PRO A 21 13.23 6.80 -1.17
C PRO A 21 12.72 8.19 -1.56
N GLY A 22 11.90 8.79 -0.70
CA GLY A 22 11.30 10.09 -0.98
C GLY A 22 10.06 10.06 -1.87
N ALA A 23 9.59 8.87 -2.28
CA ALA A 23 8.42 8.75 -3.14
C ALA A 23 7.10 9.05 -2.42
N GLY A 24 7.09 9.12 -1.08
CA GLY A 24 5.89 9.44 -0.32
C GLY A 24 5.18 8.25 0.29
N LYS A 25 5.87 7.12 0.45
CA LYS A 25 5.27 5.89 1.02
C LYS A 25 4.73 6.11 2.42
N SER A 26 5.56 6.62 3.33
CA SER A 26 5.15 6.84 4.72
C SER A 26 4.08 7.93 4.83
N ASP A 27 4.15 8.96 4.01
CA ASP A 27 3.13 10.01 3.99
C ASP A 27 1.76 9.47 3.52
N LEU A 28 1.76 8.65 2.47
CA LEU A 28 0.51 8.03 2.00
C LEU A 28 -0.03 7.05 3.04
N LEU A 29 0.85 6.27 3.68
CA LEU A 29 0.45 5.39 4.78
C LEU A 29 -0.25 6.19 5.89
N LEU A 30 0.33 7.31 6.32
CA LEU A 30 -0.27 8.17 7.33
C LEU A 30 -1.67 8.63 6.93
N ARG A 31 -1.86 9.04 5.67
CA ARG A 31 -3.17 9.46 5.17
C ARG A 31 -4.18 8.30 5.12
N LEU A 32 -3.72 7.10 4.77
CA LEU A 32 -4.57 5.91 4.77
C LEU A 32 -5.08 5.57 6.18
N LEU A 33 -4.23 5.76 7.20
CA LEU A 33 -4.64 5.49 8.58
C LEU A 33 -5.84 6.34 9.02
N SER A 34 -5.96 7.56 8.51
CA SER A 34 -7.11 8.42 8.82
C SER A 34 -8.36 8.05 8.00
N ARG A 35 -8.26 7.07 7.13
CA ARG A 35 -9.36 6.64 6.25
C ARG A 35 -9.76 5.18 6.47
N GLY A 36 -9.57 4.70 7.69
CA GLY A 36 -10.02 3.36 8.07
C GLY A 36 -9.06 2.23 7.76
N PHE A 37 -7.83 2.52 7.37
CA PHE A 37 -6.79 1.51 7.22
C PHE A 37 -6.03 1.34 8.54
N ASP A 38 -5.55 0.12 8.76
CA ASP A 38 -4.69 -0.21 9.89
C ASP A 38 -3.24 -0.17 9.46
N LEU A 39 -2.36 0.22 10.38
CA LEU A 39 -0.92 0.16 10.18
C LEU A 39 -0.46 -1.29 10.27
N VAL A 40 0.23 -1.78 9.24
CA VAL A 40 0.87 -3.09 9.27
C VAL A 40 2.38 -2.92 9.47
N ALA A 41 3.03 -2.15 8.60
CA ALA A 41 4.47 -1.94 8.67
C ALA A 41 4.86 -0.67 7.92
N ASP A 42 5.97 -0.05 8.33
CA ASP A 42 6.57 1.07 7.63
C ASP A 42 8.06 0.83 7.43
N ASP A 43 8.60 1.38 6.35
CA ASP A 43 9.99 1.31 5.92
C ASP A 43 10.42 -0.09 5.46
N ARG A 44 10.13 -1.13 6.22
CA ARG A 44 10.41 -2.52 5.86
C ARG A 44 9.22 -3.40 6.14
N VAL A 45 8.91 -4.24 5.18
CA VAL A 45 7.80 -5.18 5.28
C VAL A 45 8.34 -6.59 5.11
N ASP A 46 8.05 -7.45 6.06
CA ASP A 46 8.37 -8.87 5.98
C ASP A 46 7.20 -9.61 5.35
N ILE A 47 7.47 -10.41 4.31
CA ILE A 47 6.43 -11.11 3.56
C ILE A 47 6.77 -12.60 3.51
N VAL A 48 5.85 -13.42 4.01
CA VAL A 48 5.95 -14.88 3.99
C VAL A 48 4.62 -15.46 3.52
N ASP A 49 4.64 -16.20 2.43
CA ASP A 49 3.45 -16.86 1.86
C ASP A 49 2.28 -15.88 1.65
N GLY A 50 2.58 -14.70 1.13
CA GLY A 50 1.56 -13.67 0.85
C GLY A 50 1.07 -12.91 2.08
N ILE A 51 1.61 -13.20 3.26
CA ILE A 51 1.26 -12.50 4.49
C ILE A 51 2.34 -11.48 4.81
N ALA A 52 1.94 -10.22 4.95
CA ALA A 52 2.83 -9.11 5.28
C ALA A 52 2.77 -8.83 6.78
N GLY A 53 3.90 -8.46 7.35
CA GLY A 53 4.01 -8.05 8.73
C GLY A 53 5.19 -7.12 8.95
N PRO A 54 5.30 -6.52 10.14
CA PRO A 54 6.44 -5.67 10.45
C PRO A 54 7.69 -6.51 10.67
N VAL A 55 8.84 -5.90 10.37
CA VAL A 55 10.12 -6.44 10.78
C VAL A 55 10.24 -6.29 12.30
N ARG A 56 10.85 -7.29 12.94
CA ARG A 56 11.05 -7.32 14.39
C ARG A 56 11.64 -6.00 14.89
N ASN A 57 11.10 -5.49 15.98
CA ASN A 57 11.45 -4.23 16.64
C ASN A 57 10.97 -2.96 15.92
N LEU A 58 10.35 -3.08 14.75
CA LEU A 58 9.78 -1.94 14.02
C LEU A 58 8.26 -1.90 14.08
N ALA A 59 7.63 -2.86 14.76
CA ALA A 59 6.17 -2.96 14.82
C ALA A 59 5.55 -1.71 15.45
N GLY A 60 4.58 -1.13 14.77
CA GLY A 60 3.84 0.04 15.25
C GLY A 60 4.58 1.36 15.12
N LEU A 61 5.80 1.36 14.57
CA LEU A 61 6.57 2.59 14.42
C LEU A 61 6.32 3.23 13.06
N LEU A 62 6.07 4.53 13.08
CA LEU A 62 5.91 5.35 11.88
C LEU A 62 6.77 6.60 12.04
N GLU A 63 7.64 6.84 11.08
CA GLU A 63 8.41 8.08 11.03
C GLU A 63 7.59 9.14 10.30
N VAL A 64 7.24 10.20 11.01
CA VAL A 64 6.51 11.33 10.44
C VAL A 64 7.47 12.50 10.35
N ARG A 65 7.81 12.89 9.14
CA ARG A 65 8.77 13.97 8.88
C ARG A 65 8.30 15.26 9.52
N GLY A 66 9.16 15.90 10.29
CA GLY A 66 8.83 17.12 11.03
C GLY A 66 8.17 16.89 12.38
N LEU A 67 7.79 15.65 12.71
CA LEU A 67 7.19 15.30 13.99
C LEU A 67 8.07 14.32 14.77
N GLY A 68 8.55 13.28 14.14
CA GLY A 68 9.39 12.26 14.77
C GLY A 68 8.91 10.86 14.53
N ILE A 69 9.45 9.91 15.31
CA ILE A 69 9.05 8.52 15.25
C ILE A 69 7.95 8.30 16.29
N VAL A 70 6.79 7.84 15.82
CA VAL A 70 5.60 7.67 16.65
C VAL A 70 5.26 6.19 16.73
N ARG A 71 4.88 5.72 17.91
CA ARG A 71 4.34 4.37 18.08
C ARG A 71 2.81 4.47 18.02
N LEU A 72 2.22 3.73 17.09
CA LEU A 72 0.78 3.77 16.83
C LEU A 72 0.15 2.39 17.03
N PRO A 73 -1.17 2.33 17.28
CA PRO A 73 -1.89 1.08 17.17
C PRO A 73 -1.65 0.45 15.80
N HIS A 74 -1.49 -0.87 15.76
CA HIS A 74 -1.15 -1.58 14.54
C HIS A 74 -1.69 -3.01 14.59
N VAL A 75 -1.70 -3.68 13.43
CA VAL A 75 -2.02 -5.10 13.33
C VAL A 75 -0.73 -5.88 13.08
N GLY A 76 -0.71 -7.14 13.50
CA GLY A 76 0.50 -7.97 13.39
C GLY A 76 0.76 -8.51 11.99
N SER A 77 -0.28 -8.62 11.17
CA SER A 77 -0.14 -9.16 9.83
C SER A 77 -1.35 -8.81 8.98
N ALA A 78 -1.19 -8.94 7.66
CA ALA A 78 -2.27 -8.81 6.70
C ALA A 78 -1.98 -9.65 5.47
N ARG A 79 -3.02 -10.19 4.84
CA ARG A 79 -2.89 -10.88 3.57
C ARG A 79 -2.77 -9.84 2.46
N LEU A 80 -1.68 -9.87 1.73
CA LEU A 80 -1.49 -8.92 0.62
C LEU A 80 -2.47 -9.20 -0.51
N ALA A 81 -3.12 -8.16 -0.98
CA ALA A 81 -4.08 -8.22 -2.07
C ALA A 81 -3.72 -7.26 -3.22
N LEU A 82 -2.92 -6.26 -2.96
CA LEU A 82 -2.61 -5.20 -3.93
C LEU A 82 -1.23 -4.64 -3.67
N VAL A 83 -0.51 -4.36 -4.75
CA VAL A 83 0.74 -3.59 -4.72
C VAL A 83 0.49 -2.24 -5.39
N VAL A 84 0.86 -1.17 -4.71
CA VAL A 84 0.79 0.19 -5.25
C VAL A 84 2.22 0.71 -5.40
N GLU A 85 2.62 0.98 -6.63
CA GLU A 85 3.91 1.59 -6.94
C GLU A 85 3.72 3.09 -7.06
N LEU A 86 4.43 3.85 -6.23
CA LEU A 86 4.31 5.29 -6.18
C LEU A 86 5.21 5.95 -7.20
N GLY A 87 4.66 6.88 -7.94
CA GLY A 87 5.40 7.63 -8.94
C GLY A 87 4.53 8.62 -9.67
N ASP A 88 5.17 9.48 -10.44
CA ASP A 88 4.50 10.44 -11.29
C ASP A 88 4.02 9.74 -12.56
N LEU A 89 2.73 9.77 -12.82
CA LEU A 89 2.14 9.04 -13.93
C LEU A 89 1.19 9.91 -14.74
N ALA A 90 1.31 9.74 -16.06
CA ALA A 90 0.46 10.44 -17.01
C ALA A 90 -0.60 9.54 -17.68
N VAL A 91 -0.67 8.26 -17.34
CA VAL A 91 -1.57 7.31 -17.99
C VAL A 91 -2.96 7.36 -17.38
N ARG A 92 -3.96 7.74 -18.17
CA ARG A 92 -5.35 7.84 -17.68
C ARG A 92 -5.99 6.48 -17.43
N LEU A 93 -5.78 5.53 -18.34
CA LEU A 93 -6.38 4.19 -18.29
C LEU A 93 -5.26 3.18 -18.44
N PRO A 94 -4.53 2.86 -17.35
CA PRO A 94 -3.40 1.94 -17.44
C PRO A 94 -3.85 0.52 -17.74
N GLU A 95 -2.98 -0.22 -18.41
CA GLU A 95 -3.20 -1.64 -18.64
C GLU A 95 -3.04 -2.43 -17.32
N PRO A 96 -3.74 -3.56 -17.16
CA PRO A 96 -3.51 -4.43 -16.02
C PRO A 96 -2.04 -4.87 -15.92
N ALA A 97 -1.52 -4.84 -14.69
CA ALA A 97 -0.14 -5.22 -14.42
C ALA A 97 -0.08 -6.04 -13.14
N ARG A 98 1.00 -6.80 -12.97
CA ARG A 98 1.24 -7.61 -11.79
C ARG A 98 2.67 -7.41 -11.31
N HIS A 99 2.85 -7.49 -9.99
CA HIS A 99 4.20 -7.46 -9.41
C HIS A 99 4.90 -8.79 -9.74
N PRO A 100 6.10 -8.77 -10.37
CA PRO A 100 6.71 -10.00 -10.86
C PRO A 100 7.09 -10.99 -9.77
N ALA A 101 7.50 -10.53 -8.59
CA ALA A 101 7.93 -11.41 -7.50
C ALA A 101 6.77 -11.87 -6.63
N LEU A 102 5.74 -11.05 -6.44
CA LEU A 102 4.63 -11.34 -5.54
C LEU A 102 3.41 -11.91 -6.27
N ASP A 103 3.37 -11.76 -7.58
CA ASP A 103 2.25 -12.17 -8.43
C ASP A 103 0.91 -11.62 -7.93
N LEU A 104 0.90 -10.35 -7.58
CA LEU A 104 -0.28 -9.63 -7.14
C LEU A 104 -0.58 -8.49 -8.11
N PRO A 105 -1.85 -8.08 -8.22
CA PRO A 105 -2.18 -6.89 -9.00
C PRO A 105 -1.32 -5.71 -8.57
N LEU A 106 -0.80 -4.98 -9.55
CA LEU A 106 0.01 -3.79 -9.32
C LEU A 106 -0.63 -2.61 -10.03
N VAL A 107 -0.81 -1.52 -9.30
CA VAL A 107 -1.26 -0.25 -9.84
C VAL A 107 -0.24 0.83 -9.50
N ARG A 108 -0.06 1.78 -10.42
CA ARG A 108 0.82 2.92 -10.21
C ARG A 108 -0.01 4.15 -9.90
N LEU A 109 0.36 4.86 -8.85
CA LEU A 109 -0.36 6.07 -8.42
C LEU A 109 0.62 7.17 -8.07
N ASP A 110 0.22 8.42 -8.34
CA ASP A 110 0.88 9.60 -7.82
C ASP A 110 0.42 9.83 -6.39
N PRO A 111 1.30 9.70 -5.38
CA PRO A 111 0.89 9.82 -3.98
C PRO A 111 0.57 11.26 -3.57
N TRP A 112 0.97 12.24 -4.37
CA TRP A 112 0.84 13.65 -4.01
C TRP A 112 -0.50 14.26 -4.40
N VAL A 113 -1.32 13.58 -5.22
CA VAL A 113 -2.67 14.06 -5.49
C VAL A 113 -3.53 13.90 -4.24
N ALA A 114 -4.46 14.84 -4.04
CA ALA A 114 -5.30 14.86 -2.83
C ALA A 114 -6.10 13.58 -2.64
N SER A 115 -6.56 12.97 -3.71
CA SER A 115 -7.38 11.75 -3.69
C SER A 115 -6.56 10.46 -3.67
N ALA A 116 -5.24 10.51 -3.44
CA ALA A 116 -4.42 9.31 -3.45
C ALA A 116 -4.93 8.23 -2.47
N PRO A 117 -5.28 8.55 -1.20
CA PRO A 117 -5.80 7.52 -0.31
C PRO A 117 -7.11 6.89 -0.80
N GLU A 118 -8.02 7.70 -1.34
CA GLU A 118 -9.28 7.22 -1.90
C GLU A 118 -9.05 6.34 -3.12
N ARG A 119 -8.05 6.67 -3.94
CA ARG A 119 -7.67 5.84 -5.09
C ARG A 119 -7.11 4.50 -4.66
N VAL A 120 -6.31 4.46 -3.60
CA VAL A 120 -5.82 3.20 -3.02
C VAL A 120 -6.98 2.35 -2.52
N ALA A 121 -7.90 2.94 -1.78
CA ALA A 121 -9.07 2.22 -1.26
C ALA A 121 -9.91 1.63 -2.39
N LEU A 122 -10.15 2.42 -3.45
CA LEU A 122 -10.92 1.95 -4.60
C LEU A 122 -10.18 0.89 -5.39
N ALA A 123 -8.86 1.03 -5.55
CA ALA A 123 -8.03 0.01 -6.20
C ALA A 123 -8.08 -1.32 -5.44
N LEU A 124 -8.05 -1.26 -4.09
CA LEU A 124 -8.20 -2.46 -3.28
C LEU A 124 -9.57 -3.13 -3.50
N ASP A 125 -10.63 -2.35 -3.56
CA ASP A 125 -11.96 -2.88 -3.85
C ASP A 125 -12.01 -3.55 -5.22
N CYS A 126 -11.38 -2.96 -6.24
CA CYS A 126 -11.27 -3.57 -7.56
C CYS A 126 -10.46 -4.89 -7.51
N ALA A 127 -9.33 -4.88 -6.82
CA ALA A 127 -8.48 -6.07 -6.69
C ALA A 127 -9.21 -7.23 -6.02
N LEU A 128 -10.10 -6.93 -5.06
CA LEU A 128 -10.88 -7.92 -4.32
C LEU A 128 -12.22 -8.27 -5.01
N GLY A 129 -12.52 -7.68 -6.15
CA GLY A 129 -13.78 -7.93 -6.86
C GLY A 129 -14.99 -7.27 -6.23
N ARG A 130 -14.81 -6.33 -5.32
CA ARG A 130 -15.92 -5.60 -4.68
C ARG A 130 -16.39 -4.40 -5.49
N ALA A 131 -15.58 -3.95 -6.44
CA ALA A 131 -15.94 -2.91 -7.39
C ALA A 131 -15.61 -3.41 -8.80
N ALA A 132 -16.46 -3.12 -9.75
CA ALA A 132 -16.23 -3.47 -11.14
C ALA A 132 -15.55 -2.32 -11.87
N GLN A 133 -14.57 -2.65 -12.71
CA GLN A 133 -13.91 -1.66 -13.56
C GLN A 133 -14.15 -2.01 -15.03
N LEU A 134 -14.60 -1.05 -15.80
CA LEU A 134 -14.90 -1.24 -17.23
C LEU A 134 -13.65 -1.14 -18.09
N ALA A 135 -12.68 -0.32 -17.68
CA ALA A 135 -11.43 -0.12 -18.39
C ALA A 135 -10.37 0.32 -17.39
N GLY A 136 -9.11 -0.07 -17.60
CA GLY A 136 -7.99 0.34 -16.76
C GLY A 136 -7.29 -0.83 -16.08
N ALA A 137 -6.62 -0.55 -14.96
CA ALA A 137 -5.68 -1.45 -14.30
C ALA A 137 -6.26 -2.79 -13.83
N PHE A 138 -7.57 -2.87 -13.64
CA PHE A 138 -8.25 -4.09 -13.17
C PHE A 138 -9.30 -4.60 -14.17
N ALA A 139 -9.36 -4.04 -15.35
CA ALA A 139 -10.27 -4.52 -16.37
C ALA A 139 -9.84 -5.91 -16.85
N ALA A 140 -10.81 -6.78 -17.06
CA ALA A 140 -10.55 -8.12 -17.54
C ALA A 140 -10.12 -8.17 -19.01
#